data_64bbcda6fa691eb0d085034d80eca33d
#
_entry.id   64bbcda6fa691eb0d085034d80eca33d
#
_cell.length_a   1.000
_cell.length_b   1.000
_cell.length_c   1.000
_cell.angle_alpha   90.00
_cell.angle_beta   90.00
_cell.angle_gamma   90.00
#
_symmetry.space_group_name_H-M   'P 1'
#
loop_
_entity.id
_entity.type
_entity.pdbx_description
1 polymer ?
#
loop_
_entity_poly.entity_id
_entity_poly.type
_entity_poly.pdbx_seq_one_letter_code
_entity_poly.pdbx_strand_id
1 'polypeptide(L)'
;MLNTKSQCLNAFKRNKKXMDIQAPYYRQVALLMQVLPYVAVEREFALKGGTAINLFIRDFPRLSVDIDLAWVPLESRAIALPHIRDALARIAANLQQQAGMSAVLQANRSDEMRVIVTTDSAQIKIEVSPVARGTLYPPQEREVVGAVEDVFXLCQPSSGFVA
;
A
#
# COMPACT_ATOMS: atom_id res chain seq x y z
N MET A 1 -15.43 -25.36 -13.86
CA MET A 1 -14.59 -24.26 -13.31
C MET A 1 -15.39 -23.47 -12.29
N LEU A 2 -15.16 -23.72 -11.02
CA LEU A 2 -15.81 -22.98 -9.94
C LEU A 2 -15.24 -21.57 -9.88
N ASN A 3 -16.13 -20.61 -9.94
CA ASN A 3 -15.86 -19.18 -10.01
C ASN A 3 -15.01 -18.74 -8.81
N THR A 4 -13.84 -18.23 -9.07
CA THR A 4 -12.87 -17.74 -8.07
C THR A 4 -13.50 -16.76 -7.05
N LYS A 5 -14.45 -15.94 -7.50
CA LYS A 5 -15.20 -15.02 -6.64
C LYS A 5 -16.03 -15.75 -5.56
N SER A 6 -16.59 -16.90 -5.88
CA SER A 6 -17.39 -17.68 -4.94
C SER A 6 -16.53 -18.37 -3.88
N GLN A 7 -15.31 -18.79 -4.24
CA GLN A 7 -14.36 -19.40 -3.30
C GLN A 7 -13.81 -18.36 -2.31
N CYS A 8 -13.51 -17.15 -2.79
CA CYS A 8 -13.06 -16.04 -1.93
C CYS A 8 -14.16 -15.62 -0.95
N LEU A 9 -15.41 -15.56 -1.42
CA LEU A 9 -16.53 -15.21 -0.54
C LEU A 9 -16.75 -16.27 0.55
N ASN A 10 -16.52 -17.54 0.25
CA ASN A 10 -16.68 -18.63 1.22
C ASN A 10 -15.50 -18.71 2.21
N ALA A 11 -14.29 -18.36 1.79
CA ALA A 11 -13.14 -18.24 2.68
C ALA A 11 -13.33 -17.06 3.64
N PHE A 12 -13.86 -15.95 3.15
CA PHE A 12 -14.19 -14.77 3.94
C PHE A 12 -15.21 -15.07 5.05
N LYS A 13 -16.20 -15.92 4.73
CA LYS A 13 -17.25 -16.29 5.70
C LYS A 13 -16.76 -17.23 6.81
N ARG A 14 -15.69 -17.99 6.59
CA ARG A 14 -15.17 -18.97 7.57
C ARG A 14 -14.31 -18.34 8.65
N ASN A 15 -13.68 -17.19 8.39
CA ASN A 15 -12.74 -16.55 9.32
C ASN A 15 -13.35 -15.43 10.16
N LYS A 16 -14.67 -15.46 10.36
CA LYS A 16 -15.46 -14.41 11.02
C LYS A 16 -15.30 -14.34 12.55
N LYS A 17 -14.26 -14.92 13.08
CA LYS A 17 -14.07 -14.94 14.53
C LYS A 17 -13.08 -13.87 14.99
N UNK A 18 -13.77 -12.81 15.13
CA UNK A 18 -13.06 -11.88 15.82
C UNK A 18 -12.76 -10.57 15.19
N MET A 19 -12.84 -10.57 14.05
CA MET A 19 -12.53 -9.18 13.67
C MET A 19 -13.83 -8.51 13.24
N ASP A 20 -14.17 -7.41 13.93
CA ASP A 20 -15.32 -6.58 13.56
C ASP A 20 -15.00 -5.89 12.22
N ILE A 21 -15.61 -6.39 11.14
CA ILE A 21 -15.43 -5.84 9.79
C ILE A 21 -15.98 -4.42 9.67
N GLN A 22 -16.75 -3.96 10.65
CA GLN A 22 -17.24 -2.59 10.72
C GLN A 22 -16.25 -1.65 11.43
N ALA A 23 -15.22 -2.21 12.06
CA ALA A 23 -14.21 -1.39 12.74
C ALA A 23 -13.51 -0.47 11.74
N PRO A 24 -13.29 0.80 12.08
CA PRO A 24 -12.59 1.73 11.18
C PRO A 24 -11.24 1.22 10.72
N TYR A 25 -10.49 0.57 11.59
CA TYR A 25 -9.19 0.00 11.26
C TYR A 25 -9.27 -1.09 10.18
N TYR A 26 -10.28 -1.96 10.25
CA TYR A 26 -10.47 -2.99 9.24
C TYR A 26 -10.66 -2.35 7.86
N ARG A 27 -11.49 -1.32 7.78
CA ARG A 27 -11.76 -0.62 6.52
C ARG A 27 -10.50 0.09 5.97
N GLN A 28 -9.68 0.65 6.86
CA GLN A 28 -8.42 1.29 6.45
C GLN A 28 -7.44 0.27 5.90
N VAL A 29 -7.27 -0.90 6.56
CA VAL A 29 -6.38 -1.94 6.07
C VAL A 29 -6.91 -2.53 4.76
N ALA A 30 -8.22 -2.72 4.64
CA ALA A 30 -8.83 -3.18 3.39
C ALA A 30 -8.56 -2.20 2.24
N LEU A 31 -8.66 -0.90 2.49
CA LEU A 31 -8.32 0.12 1.50
C LEU A 31 -6.82 0.09 1.18
N LEU A 32 -5.96 -0.05 2.19
CA LEU A 32 -4.52 -0.16 2.00
C LEU A 32 -4.19 -1.32 1.06
N MET A 33 -4.79 -2.49 1.28
CA MET A 33 -4.55 -3.66 0.44
C MET A 33 -5.02 -3.45 -1.02
N GLN A 34 -6.09 -2.68 -1.23
CA GLN A 34 -6.54 -2.32 -2.57
C GLN A 34 -5.58 -1.35 -3.27
N VAL A 35 -4.92 -0.48 -2.50
CA VAL A 35 -4.03 0.56 -3.02
C VAL A 35 -2.63 0.02 -3.34
N LEU A 36 -2.15 -0.95 -2.57
CA LEU A 36 -0.78 -1.48 -2.70
C LEU A 36 -0.39 -1.89 -4.13
N PRO A 37 -1.23 -2.58 -4.92
CA PRO A 37 -0.84 -2.93 -6.29
C PRO A 37 -0.51 -1.72 -7.18
N TYR A 38 -1.17 -0.60 -6.97
CA TYR A 38 -0.93 0.64 -7.73
C TYR A 38 0.40 1.29 -7.33
N VAL A 39 0.79 1.15 -6.07
CA VAL A 39 2.11 1.59 -5.58
C VAL A 39 3.20 0.69 -6.14
N ALA A 40 2.97 -0.63 -6.21
CA ALA A 40 3.95 -1.63 -6.66
C ALA A 40 4.36 -1.45 -8.12
N VAL A 41 3.56 -0.78 -8.94
CA VAL A 41 3.92 -0.48 -10.34
C VAL A 41 5.14 0.45 -10.40
N GLU A 42 5.30 1.33 -9.41
CA GLU A 42 6.42 2.28 -9.34
C GLU A 42 7.61 1.62 -8.65
N ARG A 43 8.46 0.97 -9.45
CA ARG A 43 9.56 0.10 -9.00
C ARG A 43 10.70 0.84 -8.27
N GLU A 44 10.74 2.17 -8.40
CA GLU A 44 11.71 3.01 -7.71
C GLU A 44 11.35 3.24 -6.24
N PHE A 45 10.15 2.85 -5.82
CA PHE A 45 9.78 2.90 -4.41
C PHE A 45 9.98 1.55 -3.73
N ALA A 46 10.44 1.58 -2.49
CA ALA A 46 10.41 0.45 -1.57
C ALA A 46 9.51 0.78 -0.39
N LEU A 47 8.70 -0.18 0.01
CA LEU A 47 7.86 -0.05 1.20
C LEU A 47 8.74 -0.15 2.45
N LYS A 48 8.51 0.71 3.43
CA LYS A 48 9.28 0.71 4.68
C LYS A 48 8.36 0.88 5.89
N GLY A 49 8.95 0.84 7.07
CA GLY A 49 8.26 1.16 8.32
C GLY A 49 7.39 0.05 8.86
N GLY A 50 6.43 0.42 9.68
CA GLY A 50 5.52 -0.50 10.36
C GLY A 50 4.66 -1.31 9.40
N THR A 51 4.21 -0.70 8.33
CA THR A 51 3.40 -1.37 7.30
C THR A 51 4.19 -2.49 6.63
N ALA A 52 5.45 -2.25 6.25
CA ALA A 52 6.30 -3.28 5.66
C ALA A 52 6.49 -4.46 6.63
N ILE A 53 6.75 -4.17 7.92
CA ILE A 53 6.94 -5.20 8.93
C ILE A 53 5.67 -6.03 9.12
N ASN A 54 4.53 -5.38 9.21
CA ASN A 54 3.25 -6.04 9.50
C ASN A 54 2.73 -6.88 8.32
N LEU A 55 2.99 -6.44 7.08
CA LEU A 55 2.47 -7.13 5.90
C LEU A 55 3.38 -8.25 5.39
N PHE A 56 4.70 -8.14 5.59
CA PHE A 56 5.67 -9.02 4.91
C PHE A 56 6.61 -9.79 5.83
N ILE A 57 6.68 -9.47 7.12
CA ILE A 57 7.69 -10.05 8.01
C ILE A 57 7.07 -10.77 9.21
N ARG A 58 5.99 -10.24 9.78
CA ARG A 58 5.33 -10.78 10.97
C ARG A 58 3.89 -11.17 10.68
N ASP A 59 3.36 -12.09 11.47
CA ASP A 59 1.97 -12.57 11.36
C ASP A 59 0.98 -11.52 11.89
N PHE A 60 1.04 -10.32 11.32
CA PHE A 60 0.07 -9.24 11.50
C PHE A 60 -0.17 -8.87 12.97
N PRO A 61 0.89 -8.48 13.73
CA PRO A 61 0.74 -8.23 15.16
C PRO A 61 -0.05 -6.96 15.48
N ARG A 62 -0.13 -6.02 14.55
CA ARG A 62 -0.96 -4.80 14.68
C ARG A 62 -1.28 -4.24 13.31
N LEU A 63 -2.37 -3.51 13.24
CA LEU A 63 -2.78 -2.83 12.00
C LEU A 63 -1.97 -1.55 11.81
N SER A 64 -1.40 -1.38 10.61
CA SER A 64 -0.81 -0.13 10.17
C SER A 64 -1.62 0.37 8.96
N VAL A 65 -1.89 1.64 8.93
CA VAL A 65 -2.85 2.22 7.99
C VAL A 65 -2.24 3.25 7.04
N ASP A 66 -0.94 3.47 7.13
CA ASP A 66 -0.21 4.37 6.23
C ASP A 66 0.80 3.57 5.41
N ILE A 67 1.03 3.99 4.18
CA ILE A 67 2.03 3.42 3.29
C ILE A 67 3.25 4.36 3.30
N ASP A 68 4.31 3.91 3.95
CA ASP A 68 5.57 4.65 4.03
C ASP A 68 6.53 4.15 2.96
N LEU A 69 6.98 5.03 2.09
CA LEU A 69 7.85 4.71 0.97
C LEU A 69 9.24 5.34 1.11
N ALA A 70 10.24 4.62 0.65
CA ALA A 70 11.60 5.11 0.44
C ALA A 70 11.86 5.20 -1.06
N TRP A 71 12.56 6.25 -1.49
CA TRP A 71 13.04 6.38 -2.86
C TRP A 71 14.36 5.63 -2.98
N VAL A 72 14.39 4.58 -3.80
CA VAL A 72 15.52 3.66 -3.89
C VAL A 72 16.69 4.23 -4.70
N PRO A 73 16.46 4.94 -5.83
CA PRO A 73 17.59 5.44 -6.62
C PRO A 73 18.48 6.40 -5.85
N LEU A 74 19.80 6.25 -6.02
CA LEU A 74 20.80 7.15 -5.44
C LEU A 74 20.98 8.35 -6.36
N GLU A 75 20.09 9.31 -6.21
CA GLU A 75 20.07 10.55 -6.98
C GLU A 75 20.27 11.75 -6.06
N SER A 76 20.79 12.85 -6.63
CA SER A 76 20.81 14.11 -5.91
C SER A 76 19.38 14.56 -5.57
N ARG A 77 19.22 15.35 -4.51
CA ARG A 77 17.91 15.86 -4.11
C ARG A 77 17.20 16.60 -5.26
N ALA A 78 17.94 17.37 -6.02
CA ALA A 78 17.40 18.18 -7.13
C ALA A 78 16.80 17.30 -8.24
N ILE A 79 17.34 16.09 -8.44
CA ILE A 79 16.86 15.13 -9.44
C ILE A 79 15.74 14.27 -8.84
N ALA A 80 15.93 13.78 -7.62
CA ALA A 80 14.98 12.86 -6.99
C ALA A 80 13.61 13.49 -6.74
N LEU A 81 13.54 14.76 -6.30
CA LEU A 81 12.26 15.37 -5.93
C LEU A 81 11.26 15.44 -7.09
N PRO A 82 11.65 15.89 -8.31
CA PRO A 82 10.74 15.81 -9.45
C PRO A 82 10.31 14.36 -9.78
N HIS A 83 11.24 13.41 -9.76
CA HIS A 83 10.93 11.99 -10.04
C HIS A 83 9.94 11.42 -9.03
N ILE A 84 10.12 11.69 -7.74
CA ILE A 84 9.20 11.28 -6.67
C ILE A 84 7.81 11.88 -6.90
N ARG A 85 7.76 13.19 -7.21
CA ARG A 85 6.50 13.89 -7.48
C ARG A 85 5.76 13.25 -8.66
N ASP A 86 6.47 12.99 -9.75
CA ASP A 86 5.89 12.41 -10.97
C ASP A 86 5.37 10.98 -10.70
N ALA A 87 6.12 10.18 -9.95
CA ALA A 87 5.71 8.82 -9.58
C ALA A 87 4.45 8.86 -8.70
N LEU A 88 4.41 9.73 -7.69
CA LEU A 88 3.22 9.90 -6.84
C LEU A 88 2.02 10.40 -7.65
N ALA A 89 2.25 11.27 -8.64
CA ALA A 89 1.18 11.76 -9.51
C ALA A 89 0.60 10.62 -10.35
N ARG A 90 1.44 9.71 -10.87
CA ARG A 90 0.97 8.53 -11.61
C ARG A 90 0.14 7.61 -10.71
N ILE A 91 0.60 7.35 -9.48
CA ILE A 91 -0.16 6.56 -8.49
C ILE A 91 -1.54 7.22 -8.27
N ALA A 92 -1.56 8.52 -7.98
CA ALA A 92 -2.80 9.25 -7.72
C ALA A 92 -3.75 9.18 -8.94
N ALA A 93 -3.23 9.37 -10.15
CA ALA A 93 -4.04 9.32 -11.38
C ALA A 93 -4.67 7.94 -11.60
N ASN A 94 -3.90 6.88 -11.36
CA ASN A 94 -4.39 5.51 -11.51
C ASN A 94 -5.46 5.16 -10.46
N LEU A 95 -5.25 5.59 -9.21
CA LEU A 95 -6.23 5.37 -8.13
C LEU A 95 -7.52 6.18 -8.37
N GLN A 96 -7.40 7.40 -8.90
CA GLN A 96 -8.55 8.26 -9.21
C GLN A 96 -9.49 7.62 -10.25
N GLN A 97 -8.99 6.72 -11.09
CA GLN A 97 -9.80 5.98 -12.06
C GLN A 97 -10.62 4.84 -11.43
N GLN A 98 -10.33 4.48 -10.18
CA GLN A 98 -11.03 3.39 -9.51
C GLN A 98 -12.36 3.89 -8.93
N ALA A 99 -13.42 3.13 -9.16
CA ALA A 99 -14.75 3.49 -8.68
C ALA A 99 -14.77 3.63 -7.15
N GLY A 100 -15.26 4.75 -6.66
CA GLY A 100 -15.38 5.00 -5.23
C GLY A 100 -14.10 5.48 -4.55
N MET A 101 -13.02 5.72 -5.32
CA MET A 101 -11.77 6.25 -4.76
C MET A 101 -11.54 7.70 -5.20
N SER A 102 -11.05 8.51 -4.27
CA SER A 102 -10.48 9.82 -4.53
C SER A 102 -9.01 9.79 -4.11
N ALA A 103 -8.12 10.25 -4.96
CA ALA A 103 -6.68 10.27 -4.67
C ALA A 103 -6.10 11.65 -4.99
N VAL A 104 -5.58 12.34 -3.98
CA VAL A 104 -5.11 13.72 -4.10
C VAL A 104 -3.64 13.80 -3.71
N LEU A 105 -2.81 14.22 -4.65
CA LEU A 105 -1.39 14.49 -4.40
C LEU A 105 -1.25 15.82 -3.65
N GLN A 106 -0.60 15.77 -2.50
CA GLN A 106 -0.19 16.94 -1.74
C GLN A 106 1.34 17.05 -1.81
N ALA A 107 1.83 18.04 -2.52
CA ALA A 107 3.25 18.27 -2.73
C ALA A 107 3.55 19.78 -2.70
N ASN A 108 2.92 20.49 -1.77
CA ASN A 108 3.06 21.94 -1.61
C ASN A 108 4.42 22.32 -1.04
N ARG A 109 5.06 21.39 -0.33
CA ARG A 109 6.44 21.53 0.17
C ARG A 109 7.31 20.44 -0.45
N SER A 110 8.53 20.77 -0.75
CA SER A 110 9.49 19.84 -1.37
C SER A 110 9.90 18.69 -0.43
N ASP A 111 9.71 18.86 0.85
CA ASP A 111 10.07 17.90 1.89
C ASP A 111 8.85 17.13 2.43
N GLU A 112 7.66 17.41 1.89
CA GLU A 112 6.41 16.77 2.31
C GLU A 112 5.62 16.39 1.05
N MET A 113 5.75 15.15 0.63
CA MET A 113 5.02 14.65 -0.53
C MET A 113 4.21 13.43 -0.12
N ARG A 114 2.92 13.48 -0.37
CA ARG A 114 2.03 12.38 -0.03
C ARG A 114 0.80 12.36 -0.94
N VAL A 115 0.22 11.18 -1.08
CA VAL A 115 -1.09 11.02 -1.71
C VAL A 115 -2.08 10.64 -0.61
N ILE A 116 -3.17 11.37 -0.53
CA ILE A 116 -4.30 11.04 0.35
C ILE A 116 -5.31 10.27 -0.49
N VAL A 117 -5.59 9.05 -0.07
CA VAL A 117 -6.58 8.19 -0.74
C VAL A 117 -7.80 8.06 0.17
N THR A 118 -8.96 8.39 -0.35
CA THR A 118 -10.22 8.42 0.39
C THR A 118 -11.30 7.63 -0.34
N THR A 119 -12.06 6.86 0.43
CA THR A 119 -13.32 6.23 0.00
C THR A 119 -14.44 6.69 0.92
N ASP A 120 -15.65 6.22 0.70
CA ASP A 120 -16.79 6.52 1.58
C ASP A 120 -16.57 6.04 3.03
N SER A 121 -15.72 5.04 3.23
CA SER A 121 -15.60 4.35 4.52
C SER A 121 -14.22 4.45 5.16
N ALA A 122 -13.19 4.92 4.44
CA ALA A 122 -11.81 4.93 4.94
C ALA A 122 -10.96 5.97 4.25
N GLN A 123 -9.87 6.34 4.92
CA GLN A 123 -8.82 7.19 4.35
C GLN A 123 -7.46 6.62 4.75
N ILE A 124 -6.51 6.61 3.83
CA ILE A 124 -5.11 6.25 4.09
C ILE A 124 -4.18 7.28 3.43
N LYS A 125 -2.93 7.26 3.86
CA LYS A 125 -1.88 8.12 3.29
C LYS A 125 -0.79 7.26 2.67
N ILE A 126 -0.27 7.71 1.53
CA ILE A 126 0.95 7.22 0.93
C ILE A 126 1.99 8.34 1.11
N GLU A 127 3.01 8.12 1.92
CA GLU A 127 4.00 9.14 2.25
C GLU A 127 5.38 8.71 1.76
N VAL A 128 6.15 9.67 1.25
CA VAL A 128 7.54 9.48 0.88
C VAL A 128 8.41 10.39 1.73
N SER A 129 9.44 9.82 2.36
CA SER A 129 10.47 10.63 3.01
C SER A 129 11.52 11.02 1.98
N PRO A 130 11.56 12.29 1.54
CA PRO A 130 12.53 12.70 0.53
C PRO A 130 13.92 12.93 1.10
N VAL A 131 14.07 12.84 2.41
CA VAL A 131 15.38 13.01 3.08
C VAL A 131 16.21 11.74 2.94
N ALA A 132 15.60 10.58 3.17
CA ALA A 132 16.26 9.28 3.02
C ALA A 132 16.10 8.78 1.59
N ARG A 133 17.18 8.72 0.85
CA ARG A 133 17.26 8.19 -0.51
C ARG A 133 18.30 7.09 -0.55
N GLY A 134 18.02 6.06 -1.34
CA GLY A 134 18.83 4.86 -1.35
C GLY A 134 18.59 3.98 -0.16
N THR A 135 19.18 2.81 -0.17
CA THR A 135 19.05 1.81 0.90
C THR A 135 20.44 1.26 1.25
N LEU A 136 20.62 0.89 2.52
CA LEU A 136 21.88 0.26 2.97
C LEU A 136 22.02 -1.16 2.41
N TYR A 137 20.89 -1.84 2.23
CA TYR A 137 20.82 -3.18 1.65
C TYR A 137 19.87 -3.15 0.46
N PRO A 138 20.09 -3.99 -0.54
CA PRO A 138 19.16 -4.07 -1.68
C PRO A 138 17.75 -4.37 -1.19
N PRO A 139 16.73 -3.66 -1.69
CA PRO A 139 15.35 -4.00 -1.39
C PRO A 139 15.02 -5.40 -1.88
N GLN A 140 14.14 -6.09 -1.16
CA GLN A 140 13.72 -7.46 -1.49
C GLN A 140 12.27 -7.47 -1.97
N GLU A 141 11.99 -8.25 -3.00
CA GLU A 141 10.62 -8.54 -3.40
C GLU A 141 10.04 -9.55 -2.41
N ARG A 142 8.88 -9.25 -1.86
CA ARG A 142 8.21 -10.10 -0.88
C ARG A 142 6.74 -10.21 -1.18
N GLU A 143 6.19 -11.37 -0.86
CA GLU A 143 4.74 -11.60 -0.90
C GLU A 143 4.14 -11.23 0.45
N VAL A 144 2.88 -10.80 0.43
CA VAL A 144 2.11 -10.50 1.64
C VAL A 144 1.98 -11.78 2.46
N VAL A 145 2.12 -11.69 3.78
CA VAL A 145 1.98 -12.86 4.65
C VAL A 145 0.56 -13.45 4.56
N GLY A 146 0.47 -14.78 4.62
CA GLY A 146 -0.80 -15.49 4.43
C GLY A 146 -1.93 -15.05 5.36
N ALA A 147 -1.60 -14.65 6.59
CA ALA A 147 -2.59 -14.15 7.55
C ALA A 147 -3.33 -12.91 7.02
N VAL A 148 -2.66 -12.05 6.27
CA VAL A 148 -3.30 -10.86 5.66
C VAL A 148 -4.21 -11.30 4.50
N GLU A 149 -3.73 -12.23 3.66
CA GLU A 149 -4.51 -12.76 2.54
C GLU A 149 -5.79 -13.43 3.04
N ASP A 150 -5.69 -14.20 4.11
CA ASP A 150 -6.83 -14.90 4.72
C ASP A 150 -7.89 -13.92 5.24
N VAL A 151 -7.45 -12.80 5.83
CA VAL A 151 -8.36 -11.82 6.43
C VAL A 151 -9.01 -10.94 5.37
N PHE A 152 -8.26 -10.51 4.35
CA PHE A 152 -8.74 -9.52 3.39
C PHE A 152 -9.11 -10.07 2.01
N UNK A 153 -8.89 -11.39 1.88
CA UNK A 153 -9.26 -11.96 0.97
C UNK A 153 -8.78 -11.62 -0.21
N LEU A 154 -7.71 -11.44 -0.18
CA LEU A 154 -7.02 -11.05 -1.40
C LEU A 154 -7.17 -12.15 -2.45
N CYS A 155 -7.91 -11.84 -3.47
CA CYS A 155 -8.22 -12.80 -4.55
C CYS A 155 -7.32 -12.64 -5.78
N GLN A 156 -6.28 -11.85 -5.71
CA GLN A 156 -5.34 -11.67 -6.82
C GLN A 156 -3.97 -12.24 -6.45
N PRO A 157 -3.26 -12.82 -7.41
CA PRO A 157 -1.89 -13.26 -7.14
C PRO A 157 -1.07 -12.07 -6.65
N SER A 158 -0.37 -12.29 -5.57
CA SER A 158 0.48 -11.28 -4.94
C SER A 158 1.49 -10.76 -5.96
N SER A 159 1.29 -9.57 -6.47
CA SER A 159 2.36 -8.88 -7.16
C SER A 159 3.45 -8.62 -6.13
N GLY A 160 4.64 -9.13 -6.37
CA GLY A 160 5.75 -8.95 -5.45
C GLY A 160 6.00 -7.47 -5.19
N PHE A 161 6.09 -7.11 -3.93
CA PHE A 161 6.42 -5.75 -3.50
C PHE A 161 7.90 -5.65 -3.20
N VAL A 162 8.47 -4.51 -3.57
CA VAL A 162 9.82 -4.15 -3.16
C VAL A 162 9.74 -3.59 -1.73
N ALA A 163 10.37 -4.26 -0.78
CA ALA A 163 10.35 -3.89 0.64
C ALA A 163 11.76 -3.85 1.23
#